data_f4f33da7cd0ff1a7798676f505e8a580
#
_entry.id   f4f33da7cd0ff1a7798676f505e8a580
#
_cell.length_a   1.000
_cell.length_b   1.000
_cell.length_c   1.000
_cell.angle_alpha   90.00
_cell.angle_beta   90.00
_cell.angle_gamma   90.00
#
_symmetry.space_group_name_H-M   'P 1'
#
loop_
_entity.id
_entity.type
_entity.pdbx_description
1 polymer ?
#
loop_
_entity_poly.entity_id
_entity_poly.type
_entity_poly.pdbx_seq_one_letter_code
_entity_poly.pdbx_strand_id
1 'polypeptide(L)'
;MLFRSHACQEELKLVLSLIKPRYFMPVHGEFRHLKAHANLGEEMGIKKEKIFLLENGDCLELTGRRARQLQGVVQSGGVMVDGLGVGDVGNIVLRDRKLLSESGLIVIVASIDGATHEVVSGPDIISRGFVYVRENEDLIVQAQKVAVKAMEKCKSQNIEDWNAIKNTLRDDLRRFIYNKTERNPVILPIFMEV
;
A
#
# COMPACT_ATOMS: atom_id res chain seq x y z
N MET A 1 17.72 25.98 22.69
CA MET A 1 17.40 25.05 23.78
C MET A 1 16.96 23.73 23.15
N LEU A 2 17.81 22.69 23.18
CA LEU A 2 17.48 21.39 22.65
C LEU A 2 16.62 20.66 23.69
N PHE A 3 15.33 20.49 23.43
CA PHE A 3 14.47 19.65 24.24
C PHE A 3 14.87 18.19 24.00
N ARG A 4 15.48 17.56 25.00
CA ARG A 4 15.65 16.11 25.00
C ARG A 4 14.39 15.51 25.67
N SER A 5 13.60 14.79 24.89
CA SER A 5 12.38 14.13 25.40
C SER A 5 12.67 12.78 26.07
N HIS A 6 13.89 12.24 25.90
CA HIS A 6 14.31 10.96 26.46
C HIS A 6 15.53 11.15 27.37
N ALA A 7 15.57 10.37 28.46
CA ALA A 7 16.68 10.35 29.40
C ALA A 7 17.98 9.85 28.73
N CYS A 8 19.12 10.40 29.14
CA CYS A 8 20.41 9.88 28.73
C CYS A 8 20.81 8.65 29.59
N GLN A 9 21.88 7.97 29.19
CA GLN A 9 22.35 6.74 29.83
C GLN A 9 22.54 6.89 31.33
N GLU A 10 23.18 7.97 31.79
CA GLU A 10 23.48 8.21 33.20
C GLU A 10 22.20 8.51 34.02
N GLU A 11 21.23 9.19 33.41
CA GLU A 11 19.93 9.43 34.03
C GLU A 11 19.14 8.12 34.20
N LEU A 12 19.18 7.20 33.20
CA LEU A 12 18.58 5.89 33.29
C LEU A 12 19.22 5.04 34.39
N LYS A 13 20.56 5.07 34.53
CA LYS A 13 21.29 4.40 35.62
C LYS A 13 20.91 4.97 36.97
N LEU A 14 20.81 6.29 37.08
CA LEU A 14 20.37 6.94 38.30
C LEU A 14 18.99 6.48 38.73
N VAL A 15 18.01 6.45 37.80
CA VAL A 15 16.65 5.99 38.09
C VAL A 15 16.65 4.52 38.54
N LEU A 16 17.39 3.63 37.86
CA LEU A 16 17.52 2.23 38.25
C LEU A 16 18.14 2.07 39.64
N SER A 17 19.16 2.89 39.98
CA SER A 17 19.82 2.85 41.29
C SER A 17 18.91 3.30 42.45
N LEU A 18 18.02 4.26 42.19
CA LEU A 18 17.06 4.78 43.18
C LEU A 18 15.90 3.81 43.39
N ILE A 19 15.32 3.26 42.27
CA ILE A 19 14.15 2.39 42.36
C ILE A 19 14.52 0.96 42.82
N LYS A 20 15.69 0.45 42.43
CA LYS A 20 16.16 -0.92 42.69
C LYS A 20 15.09 -1.97 42.35
N PRO A 21 14.59 -2.02 41.11
CA PRO A 21 13.47 -2.83 40.73
C PRO A 21 13.81 -4.34 40.85
N ARG A 22 12.84 -5.14 41.26
CA ARG A 22 12.99 -6.61 41.33
C ARG A 22 13.00 -7.23 39.93
N TYR A 23 12.20 -6.67 39.00
CA TYR A 23 12.08 -7.04 37.61
C TYR A 23 12.19 -5.77 36.78
N PHE A 24 12.77 -5.91 35.58
CA PHE A 24 12.97 -4.80 34.69
C PHE A 24 12.47 -5.13 33.28
N MET A 25 11.67 -4.24 32.70
CA MET A 25 11.17 -4.34 31.35
C MET A 25 11.37 -2.99 30.65
N PRO A 26 12.39 -2.86 29.79
CA PRO A 26 12.53 -1.67 28.96
C PRO A 26 11.37 -1.57 27.97
N VAL A 27 10.86 -0.36 27.79
CA VAL A 27 9.78 -0.07 26.85
C VAL A 27 10.14 1.12 25.97
N HIS A 28 9.46 1.22 24.84
CA HIS A 28 9.57 2.33 23.88
C HIS A 28 10.86 2.31 23.07
N GLY A 29 10.71 2.39 21.78
CA GLY A 29 11.79 2.41 20.79
C GLY A 29 11.95 1.10 20.04
N GLU A 30 12.98 1.03 19.21
CA GLU A 30 13.34 -0.16 18.46
C GLU A 30 14.04 -1.19 19.36
N PHE A 31 14.10 -2.45 18.93
CA PHE A 31 14.76 -3.53 19.67
C PHE A 31 16.19 -3.18 20.14
N ARG A 32 16.96 -2.48 19.30
CA ARG A 32 18.33 -2.03 19.69
C ARG A 32 18.34 -1.11 20.91
N HIS A 33 17.32 -0.25 21.04
CA HIS A 33 17.18 0.66 22.19
C HIS A 33 16.80 -0.11 23.45
N LEU A 34 15.83 -1.04 23.31
CA LEU A 34 15.42 -1.91 24.42
C LEU A 34 16.59 -2.76 24.90
N LYS A 35 17.39 -3.31 23.98
CA LYS A 35 18.58 -4.11 24.29
C LYS A 35 19.66 -3.29 25.00
N ALA A 36 19.92 -2.08 24.52
CA ALA A 36 20.86 -1.18 25.17
C ALA A 36 20.41 -0.84 26.62
N HIS A 37 19.13 -0.53 26.80
CA HIS A 37 18.56 -0.24 28.12
C HIS A 37 18.58 -1.47 29.05
N ALA A 38 18.33 -2.68 28.52
CA ALA A 38 18.48 -3.93 29.26
C ALA A 38 19.91 -4.15 29.77
N ASN A 39 20.93 -3.86 28.92
CA ASN A 39 22.33 -3.96 29.32
C ASN A 39 22.67 -3.00 30.47
N LEU A 40 22.11 -1.76 30.47
CA LEU A 40 22.25 -0.85 31.61
C LEU A 40 21.63 -1.45 32.89
N GLY A 41 20.52 -2.16 32.78
CA GLY A 41 19.94 -2.88 33.90
C GLY A 41 20.88 -3.96 34.47
N GLU A 42 21.56 -4.70 33.61
CA GLU A 42 22.59 -5.69 34.02
C GLU A 42 23.79 -5.00 34.72
N GLU A 43 24.28 -3.90 34.15
CA GLU A 43 25.34 -3.05 34.75
C GLU A 43 24.95 -2.54 36.15
N MET A 44 23.68 -2.21 36.35
CA MET A 44 23.15 -1.76 37.64
C MET A 44 22.82 -2.89 38.61
N GLY A 45 23.21 -4.15 38.29
CA GLY A 45 23.10 -5.31 39.15
C GLY A 45 21.76 -6.06 39.08
N ILE A 46 20.90 -5.77 38.10
CA ILE A 46 19.69 -6.56 37.89
C ILE A 46 20.09 -7.86 37.15
N LYS A 47 19.72 -8.99 37.70
CA LYS A 47 20.06 -10.30 37.10
C LYS A 47 19.35 -10.44 35.75
N LYS A 48 20.07 -10.99 34.76
CA LYS A 48 19.58 -11.15 33.38
C LYS A 48 18.24 -11.87 33.29
N GLU A 49 18.00 -12.89 34.10
CA GLU A 49 16.73 -13.63 34.16
C GLU A 49 15.55 -12.83 34.75
N LYS A 50 15.81 -11.62 35.21
CA LYS A 50 14.80 -10.67 35.73
C LYS A 50 14.60 -9.48 34.78
N ILE A 51 15.26 -9.46 33.62
CA ILE A 51 15.12 -8.45 32.59
C ILE A 51 14.34 -9.05 31.42
N PHE A 52 13.24 -8.41 31.04
CA PHE A 52 12.32 -8.91 30.02
C PHE A 52 12.32 -7.98 28.83
N LEU A 53 12.72 -8.49 27.65
CA LEU A 53 12.56 -7.82 26.37
C LEU A 53 11.33 -8.42 25.68
N LEU A 54 10.26 -7.64 25.58
CA LEU A 54 9.01 -8.06 25.00
C LEU A 54 8.86 -7.48 23.60
N GLU A 55 8.25 -8.26 22.73
CA GLU A 55 7.75 -7.81 21.43
C GLU A 55 6.27 -7.44 21.52
N ASN A 56 5.76 -6.76 20.49
CA ASN A 56 4.35 -6.46 20.42
C ASN A 56 3.53 -7.76 20.38
N GLY A 57 2.54 -7.87 21.24
CA GLY A 57 1.74 -9.07 21.40
C GLY A 57 2.18 -10.00 22.54
N ASP A 58 3.36 -9.76 23.10
CA ASP A 58 3.82 -10.46 24.30
C ASP A 58 3.16 -9.91 25.57
N CYS A 59 3.05 -10.75 26.56
CA CYS A 59 2.52 -10.39 27.88
C CYS A 59 3.53 -10.77 28.97
N LEU A 60 3.76 -9.85 29.91
CA LEU A 60 4.51 -10.14 31.14
C LEU A 60 3.53 -10.36 32.29
N GLU A 61 3.40 -11.62 32.71
CA GLU A 61 2.61 -11.99 33.87
C GLU A 61 3.47 -11.83 35.15
N LEU A 62 3.01 -10.99 36.06
CA LEU A 62 3.67 -10.74 37.33
C LEU A 62 2.80 -11.25 38.49
N THR A 63 3.37 -12.10 39.31
CA THR A 63 2.79 -12.50 40.58
C THR A 63 3.69 -12.03 41.75
N GLY A 64 3.24 -12.07 42.97
CA GLY A 64 4.08 -11.69 44.13
C GLY A 64 5.41 -12.46 44.22
N ARG A 65 5.55 -13.59 43.54
CA ARG A 65 6.72 -14.47 43.63
C ARG A 65 7.44 -14.69 42.28
N ARG A 66 6.74 -14.56 41.16
CA ARG A 66 7.24 -14.96 39.83
C ARG A 66 6.93 -13.91 38.77
N ALA A 67 7.81 -13.79 37.78
CA ALA A 67 7.57 -13.11 36.51
C ALA A 67 7.70 -14.14 35.37
N ARG A 68 6.77 -14.11 34.44
CA ARG A 68 6.74 -15.03 33.29
C ARG A 68 6.38 -14.25 32.02
N GLN A 69 7.18 -14.42 30.97
CA GLN A 69 6.87 -13.91 29.63
C GLN A 69 6.02 -14.93 28.88
N LEU A 70 4.93 -14.47 28.28
CA LEU A 70 4.06 -15.21 27.40
C LEU A 70 4.14 -14.55 26.03
N GLN A 71 4.53 -15.31 25.02
CA GLN A 71 4.75 -14.78 23.67
C GLN A 71 3.48 -14.86 22.82
N GLY A 72 3.18 -13.79 22.08
CA GLY A 72 2.14 -13.75 21.07
C GLY A 72 0.71 -14.00 21.58
N VAL A 73 0.42 -13.71 22.86
CA VAL A 73 -0.91 -13.96 23.45
C VAL A 73 -1.92 -12.85 23.19
N VAL A 74 -1.44 -11.67 22.77
CA VAL A 74 -2.29 -10.53 22.43
C VAL A 74 -2.14 -10.26 20.95
N GLN A 75 -3.25 -10.07 20.25
CA GLN A 75 -3.20 -9.70 18.83
C GLN A 75 -2.44 -8.38 18.67
N SER A 76 -1.42 -8.39 17.83
CA SER A 76 -0.58 -7.23 17.56
C SER A 76 -0.31 -7.13 16.06
N GLY A 77 0.11 -5.95 15.61
CA GLY A 77 0.42 -5.65 14.22
C GLY A 77 -0.30 -4.41 13.72
N GLY A 78 -0.07 -4.09 12.46
CA GLY A 78 -0.73 -2.98 11.79
C GLY A 78 -2.18 -3.32 11.48
N VAL A 79 -3.09 -2.46 11.90
CA VAL A 79 -4.50 -2.54 11.51
C VAL A 79 -4.78 -1.40 10.55
N MET A 80 -5.22 -1.74 9.33
CA MET A 80 -5.59 -0.76 8.33
C MET A 80 -6.94 -0.14 8.69
N VAL A 81 -7.01 1.19 8.63
CA VAL A 81 -8.25 1.95 8.87
C VAL A 81 -8.57 2.75 7.62
N ASP A 82 -9.79 2.63 7.12
CA ASP A 82 -10.26 3.34 5.93
C ASP A 82 -11.69 3.87 6.19
N GLY A 83 -11.78 5.18 6.39
CA GLY A 83 -13.04 5.80 6.82
C GLY A 83 -13.53 5.22 8.15
N LEU A 84 -14.71 4.64 8.15
CA LEU A 84 -15.30 3.97 9.32
C LEU A 84 -14.92 2.48 9.42
N GLY A 85 -14.27 1.91 8.38
CA GLY A 85 -13.86 0.51 8.36
C GLY A 85 -12.54 0.29 9.09
N VAL A 86 -12.50 -0.68 9.98
CA VAL A 86 -11.29 -1.10 10.72
C VAL A 86 -10.94 -2.53 10.32
N GLY A 87 -9.73 -2.72 9.77
CA GLY A 87 -9.26 -4.03 9.30
C GLY A 87 -9.84 -4.49 7.95
N ASP A 88 -10.63 -3.65 7.28
CA ASP A 88 -11.47 -4.02 6.13
C ASP A 88 -10.84 -3.72 4.76
N VAL A 89 -9.62 -3.19 4.72
CA VAL A 89 -8.95 -2.84 3.46
C VAL A 89 -8.18 -4.04 2.93
N GLY A 90 -8.77 -4.76 1.98
CA GLY A 90 -8.13 -5.90 1.33
C GLY A 90 -6.91 -5.51 0.47
N ASN A 91 -5.99 -6.45 0.29
CA ASN A 91 -4.75 -6.25 -0.50
C ASN A 91 -5.03 -5.81 -1.94
N ILE A 92 -6.17 -6.19 -2.52
CA ILE A 92 -6.58 -5.80 -3.88
C ILE A 92 -6.84 -4.30 -3.94
N VAL A 93 -7.60 -3.76 -2.98
CA VAL A 93 -7.91 -2.33 -2.91
C VAL A 93 -6.66 -1.49 -2.71
N LEU A 94 -5.74 -1.94 -1.84
CA LEU A 94 -4.46 -1.26 -1.61
C LEU A 94 -3.59 -1.24 -2.87
N ARG A 95 -3.53 -2.36 -3.58
CA ARG A 95 -2.80 -2.47 -4.85
C ARG A 95 -3.38 -1.53 -5.91
N ASP A 96 -4.69 -1.49 -6.06
CA ASP A 96 -5.36 -0.64 -7.04
C ASP A 96 -5.16 0.85 -6.70
N ARG A 97 -5.29 1.23 -5.44
CA ARG A 97 -4.97 2.60 -4.99
C ARG A 97 -3.52 2.99 -5.25
N LYS A 98 -2.58 2.06 -5.03
CA LYS A 98 -1.17 2.28 -5.33
C LYS A 98 -0.96 2.54 -6.82
N LEU A 99 -1.50 1.69 -7.70
CA LEU A 99 -1.42 1.85 -9.14
C LEU A 99 -2.02 3.18 -9.61
N LEU A 100 -3.19 3.55 -9.09
CA LEU A 100 -3.83 4.83 -9.39
C LEU A 100 -2.99 6.02 -8.94
N SER A 101 -2.35 5.95 -7.78
CA SER A 101 -1.50 7.03 -7.25
C SER A 101 -0.19 7.19 -8.01
N GLU A 102 0.42 6.09 -8.47
CA GLU A 102 1.71 6.10 -9.17
C GLU A 102 1.58 6.45 -10.65
N SER A 103 0.55 5.94 -11.33
CA SER A 103 0.46 5.98 -12.78
C SER A 103 -0.83 6.61 -13.31
N GLY A 104 -1.82 6.87 -12.46
CA GLY A 104 -3.09 7.46 -12.86
C GLY A 104 -4.04 6.51 -13.59
N LEU A 105 -5.07 7.11 -14.20
CA LEU A 105 -6.19 6.43 -14.86
C LEU A 105 -6.38 6.97 -16.27
N ILE A 106 -6.67 6.06 -17.22
CA ILE A 106 -7.16 6.34 -18.56
C ILE A 106 -8.50 5.62 -18.72
N VAL A 107 -9.52 6.38 -19.06
CA VAL A 107 -10.85 5.87 -19.40
C VAL A 107 -11.03 6.00 -20.91
N ILE A 108 -11.52 4.95 -21.54
CA ILE A 108 -11.84 4.93 -22.97
C ILE A 108 -13.35 4.73 -23.07
N VAL A 109 -14.03 5.66 -23.72
CA VAL A 109 -15.49 5.62 -23.88
C VAL A 109 -15.83 5.50 -25.37
N ALA A 110 -16.63 4.51 -25.73
CA ALA A 110 -17.16 4.35 -27.08
C ALA A 110 -18.62 3.92 -27.05
N SER A 111 -19.43 4.44 -27.96
CA SER A 111 -20.79 3.97 -28.22
C SER A 111 -20.77 2.96 -29.38
N ILE A 112 -21.46 1.86 -29.18
CA ILE A 112 -21.44 0.71 -30.10
C ILE A 112 -22.88 0.32 -30.39
N ASP A 113 -23.18 0.07 -31.66
CA ASP A 113 -24.45 -0.49 -32.07
C ASP A 113 -24.61 -1.93 -31.57
N GLY A 114 -25.69 -2.21 -30.82
CA GLY A 114 -25.92 -3.52 -30.18
C GLY A 114 -26.15 -4.66 -31.17
N ALA A 115 -26.60 -4.38 -32.39
CA ALA A 115 -26.89 -5.40 -33.40
C ALA A 115 -25.70 -5.66 -34.33
N THR A 116 -24.97 -4.59 -34.71
CA THR A 116 -23.87 -4.68 -35.68
C THR A 116 -22.47 -4.69 -35.05
N HIS A 117 -22.40 -4.38 -33.75
CA HIS A 117 -21.17 -4.18 -33.00
C HIS A 117 -20.23 -3.09 -33.62
N GLU A 118 -20.82 -2.19 -34.41
CA GLU A 118 -20.09 -1.07 -34.99
C GLU A 118 -19.95 0.10 -34.01
N VAL A 119 -18.78 0.77 -34.09
CA VAL A 119 -18.55 1.98 -33.32
C VAL A 119 -19.38 3.12 -33.91
N VAL A 120 -20.36 3.59 -33.18
CA VAL A 120 -21.22 4.71 -33.56
C VAL A 120 -20.58 6.05 -33.19
N SER A 121 -19.88 6.10 -32.03
CA SER A 121 -19.21 7.31 -31.57
C SER A 121 -18.00 6.97 -30.68
N GLY A 122 -16.97 7.82 -30.74
CA GLY A 122 -15.71 7.61 -30.02
C GLY A 122 -14.67 6.81 -30.85
N PRO A 123 -13.69 6.14 -30.25
CA PRO A 123 -13.39 6.12 -28.81
C PRO A 123 -12.84 7.44 -28.29
N ASP A 124 -13.45 7.96 -27.24
CA ASP A 124 -12.92 9.12 -26.51
C ASP A 124 -12.02 8.70 -25.37
N ILE A 125 -10.94 9.44 -25.14
CA ILE A 125 -9.98 9.15 -24.07
C ILE A 125 -10.01 10.25 -23.03
N ILE A 126 -10.28 9.84 -21.78
CA ILE A 126 -10.25 10.70 -20.60
C ILE A 126 -9.11 10.26 -19.70
N SER A 127 -8.25 11.18 -19.31
CA SER A 127 -7.10 10.91 -18.44
C SER A 127 -7.24 11.65 -17.11
N ARG A 128 -6.85 10.98 -16.01
CA ARG A 128 -6.76 11.57 -14.67
C ARG A 128 -5.51 11.05 -13.96
N GLY A 129 -4.69 11.97 -13.46
CA GLY A 129 -3.47 11.65 -12.72
C GLY A 129 -2.36 10.98 -13.51
N PHE A 130 -2.53 10.79 -14.84
CA PHE A 130 -1.53 10.17 -15.71
C PHE A 130 -0.64 11.22 -16.37
N VAL A 131 -1.19 12.08 -17.21
CA VAL A 131 -0.49 13.18 -17.88
C VAL A 131 -1.35 14.44 -17.87
N TYR A 132 -0.70 15.60 -17.96
CA TYR A 132 -1.41 16.83 -18.16
C TYR A 132 -1.83 16.94 -19.63
N VAL A 133 -3.12 16.78 -19.90
CA VAL A 133 -3.66 16.59 -21.26
C VAL A 133 -3.28 17.75 -22.20
N ARG A 134 -3.31 18.99 -21.71
CA ARG A 134 -2.99 20.19 -22.53
C ARG A 134 -1.55 20.20 -23.06
N GLU A 135 -0.62 19.54 -22.38
CA GLU A 135 0.78 19.47 -22.79
C GLU A 135 1.10 18.18 -23.56
N ASN A 136 0.16 17.24 -23.63
CA ASN A 136 0.34 15.91 -24.22
C ASN A 136 -0.81 15.53 -25.17
N GLU A 137 -1.38 16.51 -25.90
CA GLU A 137 -2.46 16.28 -26.86
C GLU A 137 -2.08 15.24 -27.92
N ASP A 138 -0.86 15.30 -28.43
CA ASP A 138 -0.36 14.33 -29.40
C ASP A 138 -0.37 12.89 -28.90
N LEU A 139 -0.04 12.66 -27.64
CA LEU A 139 -0.09 11.33 -27.01
C LEU A 139 -1.53 10.81 -26.95
N ILE A 140 -2.49 11.67 -26.60
CA ILE A 140 -3.90 11.30 -26.51
C ILE A 140 -4.45 10.98 -27.90
N VAL A 141 -4.13 11.81 -28.92
CA VAL A 141 -4.54 11.56 -30.31
C VAL A 141 -3.94 10.24 -30.85
N GLN A 142 -2.68 9.95 -30.54
CA GLN A 142 -2.07 8.67 -30.92
C GLN A 142 -2.72 7.50 -30.19
N ALA A 143 -3.03 7.64 -28.90
CA ALA A 143 -3.72 6.62 -28.11
C ALA A 143 -5.13 6.34 -28.69
N GLN A 144 -5.87 7.37 -29.10
CA GLN A 144 -7.17 7.20 -29.79
C GLN A 144 -7.03 6.38 -31.07
N LYS A 145 -6.02 6.67 -31.89
CA LYS A 145 -5.73 5.89 -33.13
C LYS A 145 -5.42 4.43 -32.82
N VAL A 146 -4.70 4.15 -31.74
CA VAL A 146 -4.43 2.78 -31.29
C VAL A 146 -5.73 2.09 -30.85
N ALA A 147 -6.59 2.81 -30.11
CA ALA A 147 -7.88 2.30 -29.68
C ALA A 147 -8.78 1.93 -30.88
N VAL A 148 -8.89 2.82 -31.88
CA VAL A 148 -9.64 2.54 -33.13
C VAL A 148 -9.11 1.30 -33.82
N LYS A 149 -7.78 1.21 -34.02
CA LYS A 149 -7.17 0.02 -34.65
C LYS A 149 -7.40 -1.27 -33.90
N ALA A 150 -7.38 -1.23 -32.57
CA ALA A 150 -7.66 -2.40 -31.75
C ALA A 150 -9.11 -2.87 -31.93
N MET A 151 -10.06 -1.95 -32.01
CA MET A 151 -11.48 -2.26 -32.25
C MET A 151 -11.70 -2.80 -33.67
N GLU A 152 -11.10 -2.18 -34.71
CA GLU A 152 -11.12 -2.69 -36.09
C GLU A 152 -10.53 -4.09 -36.20
N LYS A 153 -9.44 -4.37 -35.52
CA LYS A 153 -8.85 -5.72 -35.43
C LYS A 153 -9.79 -6.73 -34.82
N CYS A 154 -10.47 -6.40 -33.72
CA CYS A 154 -11.46 -7.28 -33.14
C CYS A 154 -12.60 -7.58 -34.12
N LYS A 155 -13.10 -6.56 -34.85
CA LYS A 155 -14.11 -6.72 -35.88
C LYS A 155 -13.63 -7.65 -37.01
N SER A 156 -12.43 -7.46 -37.53
CA SER A 156 -11.84 -8.28 -38.58
C SER A 156 -11.63 -9.74 -38.18
N GLN A 157 -11.48 -10.01 -36.89
CA GLN A 157 -11.33 -11.36 -36.31
C GLN A 157 -12.66 -11.97 -35.83
N ASN A 158 -13.80 -11.32 -36.09
CA ASN A 158 -15.11 -11.70 -35.63
C ASN A 158 -15.17 -11.97 -34.10
N ILE A 159 -14.48 -11.14 -33.32
CA ILE A 159 -14.53 -11.21 -31.86
C ILE A 159 -15.77 -10.45 -31.39
N GLU A 160 -16.78 -11.17 -30.94
CA GLU A 160 -18.07 -10.61 -30.45
C GLU A 160 -18.13 -10.51 -28.91
N ASP A 161 -17.25 -11.22 -28.20
CA ASP A 161 -17.22 -11.15 -26.73
C ASP A 161 -16.68 -9.82 -26.23
N TRP A 162 -17.53 -9.10 -25.51
CA TRP A 162 -17.20 -7.80 -24.91
C TRP A 162 -15.98 -7.81 -23.99
N ASN A 163 -15.76 -8.90 -23.26
CA ASN A 163 -14.60 -9.01 -22.39
C ASN A 163 -13.31 -9.18 -23.22
N ALA A 164 -13.37 -9.94 -24.30
CA ALA A 164 -12.25 -10.11 -25.21
C ALA A 164 -11.89 -8.79 -25.92
N ILE A 165 -12.89 -8.02 -26.37
CA ILE A 165 -12.69 -6.70 -26.97
C ILE A 165 -12.06 -5.73 -25.97
N LYS A 166 -12.59 -5.65 -24.73
CA LYS A 166 -12.04 -4.81 -23.64
C LYS A 166 -10.61 -5.20 -23.30
N ASN A 167 -10.30 -6.49 -23.25
CA ASN A 167 -8.94 -6.96 -22.96
C ASN A 167 -7.96 -6.61 -24.08
N THR A 168 -8.33 -6.86 -25.35
CA THR A 168 -7.48 -6.48 -26.51
C THR A 168 -7.19 -4.99 -26.53
N LEU A 169 -8.22 -4.16 -26.33
CA LEU A 169 -8.08 -2.70 -26.29
C LEU A 169 -7.16 -2.25 -25.13
N ARG A 170 -7.33 -2.84 -23.96
CA ARG A 170 -6.50 -2.57 -22.78
C ARG A 170 -5.04 -2.93 -23.03
N ASP A 171 -4.78 -4.10 -23.60
CA ASP A 171 -3.42 -4.61 -23.79
C ASP A 171 -2.67 -3.85 -24.87
N ASP A 172 -3.33 -3.51 -25.97
CA ASP A 172 -2.72 -2.74 -27.05
C ASP A 172 -2.40 -1.29 -26.61
N LEU A 173 -3.33 -0.66 -25.86
CA LEU A 173 -3.09 0.66 -25.29
C LEU A 173 -2.03 0.65 -24.18
N ARG A 174 -2.03 -0.34 -23.32
CA ARG A 174 -0.99 -0.49 -22.28
C ARG A 174 0.39 -0.56 -22.90
N ARG A 175 0.55 -1.39 -23.93
CA ARG A 175 1.81 -1.53 -24.66
C ARG A 175 2.23 -0.23 -25.31
N PHE A 176 1.31 0.46 -25.99
CA PHE A 176 1.58 1.75 -26.62
C PHE A 176 2.03 2.80 -25.61
N ILE A 177 1.27 2.95 -24.51
CA ILE A 177 1.54 3.96 -23.49
C ILE A 177 2.86 3.67 -22.78
N TYR A 178 3.12 2.42 -22.43
CA TYR A 178 4.38 2.02 -21.79
C TYR A 178 5.59 2.33 -22.70
N ASN A 179 5.51 2.01 -23.97
CA ASN A 179 6.58 2.30 -24.92
C ASN A 179 6.85 3.80 -25.09
N LYS A 180 5.85 4.65 -24.86
CA LYS A 180 5.98 6.11 -25.02
C LYS A 180 6.37 6.83 -23.73
N THR A 181 6.00 6.29 -22.56
CA THR A 181 6.08 7.03 -21.30
C THR A 181 6.75 6.26 -20.16
N GLU A 182 7.04 4.96 -20.37
CA GLU A 182 7.50 4.02 -19.32
C GLU A 182 6.56 3.94 -18.10
N ARG A 183 5.32 4.45 -18.25
CA ARG A 183 4.27 4.42 -17.21
C ARG A 183 3.22 3.38 -17.54
N ASN A 184 2.54 2.89 -16.49
CA ASN A 184 1.54 1.84 -16.63
C ASN A 184 0.23 2.25 -15.93
N PRO A 185 -0.53 3.21 -16.50
CA PRO A 185 -1.79 3.67 -15.90
C PRO A 185 -2.84 2.56 -15.90
N VAL A 186 -3.81 2.71 -15.00
CA VAL A 186 -5.01 1.87 -15.03
C VAL A 186 -5.82 2.23 -16.27
N ILE A 187 -6.11 1.27 -17.15
CA ILE A 187 -6.89 1.49 -18.37
C ILE A 187 -8.27 0.85 -18.20
N LEU A 188 -9.30 1.67 -18.33
CA LEU A 188 -10.69 1.29 -18.14
C LEU A 188 -11.51 1.51 -19.42
N PRO A 189 -11.73 0.48 -20.25
CA PRO A 189 -12.64 0.57 -21.39
C PRO A 189 -14.11 0.52 -20.94
N ILE A 190 -14.89 1.48 -21.39
CA ILE A 190 -16.34 1.60 -21.15
C ILE A 190 -17.03 1.64 -22.51
N PHE A 191 -17.90 0.67 -22.76
CA PHE A 191 -18.71 0.62 -23.96
C PHE A 191 -20.17 0.85 -23.58
N MET A 192 -20.81 1.72 -24.33
CA MET A 192 -22.24 2.02 -24.21
C MET A 192 -22.93 1.46 -25.45
N GLU A 193 -23.90 0.60 -25.25
CA GLU A 193 -24.73 0.02 -26.30
C GLU A 193 -25.85 1.01 -26.64
N VAL A 194 -26.04 1.30 -27.91
CA VAL A 194 -27.05 2.22 -28.45
C VAL A 194 -27.82 1.59 -29.58
#